data_ef59ce6b27774f179bf405cbc056ce17
#
_entry.id   ef59ce6b27774f179bf405cbc056ce17
#
_cell.length_a   1.000
_cell.length_b   1.000
_cell.length_c   1.000
_cell.angle_alpha   90.00
_cell.angle_beta   90.00
_cell.angle_gamma   90.00
#
_symmetry.space_group_name_H-M   'P 1'
#
loop_
_entity.id
_entity.type
_entity.pdbx_description
1 polymer ?
#
loop_
_entity_poly.entity_id
_entity_poly.type
_entity_poly.pdbx_seq_one_letter_code
_entity_poly.pdbx_strand_id
1 'polypeptide(L)'
;GQPVFKTKLNVDLLYSHNCVTHFLMVEKALIDRIGTSPEDVAGAQDYDLTLRCLAAGARFEHVAHVLYHWRVHPGSTADGSADSKPYAIEAGRLALQRHFNALGICGTVEETETPFVYRMRFALPEPAPLVSIVIPTKDHIETLDACVMSIAQKATYTNYEIVLVENNSEAPETFAYYETLSERVAAASEG
;
A
#
# COMPACT_ATOMS: atom_id res chain seq x y z
N GLY A 1 -16.65 -19.71 -16.49
CA GLY A 1 -16.24 -18.73 -15.48
C GLY A 1 -14.74 -18.61 -15.44
N GLN A 2 -14.23 -17.47 -15.05
CA GLN A 2 -12.79 -17.27 -14.83
C GLN A 2 -12.48 -17.57 -13.36
N PRO A 3 -11.45 -18.36 -13.04
CA PRO A 3 -11.04 -18.56 -11.66
C PRO A 3 -10.37 -17.28 -11.12
N VAL A 4 -10.69 -16.92 -9.88
CA VAL A 4 -10.02 -15.85 -9.15
C VAL A 4 -9.26 -16.49 -8.00
N PHE A 5 -7.94 -16.37 -8.03
CA PHE A 5 -7.06 -16.88 -7.00
C PHE A 5 -6.75 -15.78 -5.98
N LYS A 6 -6.76 -16.16 -4.72
CA LYS A 6 -6.44 -15.27 -3.60
C LYS A 6 -5.22 -15.78 -2.86
N THR A 7 -4.43 -14.87 -2.33
CA THR A 7 -3.31 -15.19 -1.44
C THR A 7 -3.78 -15.32 0.00
N LYS A 8 -2.89 -15.66 0.92
CA LYS A 8 -3.11 -15.39 2.34
C LYS A 8 -3.38 -13.89 2.53
N LEU A 9 -3.98 -13.51 3.64
CA LEU A 9 -4.24 -12.10 3.93
C LEU A 9 -2.97 -11.27 3.72
N ASN A 10 -3.08 -10.28 2.86
CA ASN A 10 -2.11 -9.21 2.67
C ASN A 10 -2.81 -7.91 3.05
N VAL A 11 -2.34 -7.27 4.11
CA VAL A 11 -2.97 -6.08 4.67
C VAL A 11 -2.86 -4.90 3.71
N ASP A 12 -1.74 -4.72 3.04
CA ASP A 12 -1.54 -3.64 2.07
C ASP A 12 -2.48 -3.82 0.86
N LEU A 13 -2.65 -5.07 0.41
CA LEU A 13 -3.62 -5.38 -0.64
C LEU A 13 -5.06 -5.13 -0.18
N LEU A 14 -5.38 -5.49 1.07
CA LEU A 14 -6.69 -5.22 1.65
C LEU A 14 -6.96 -3.72 1.76
N TYR A 15 -5.94 -2.90 2.03
CA TYR A 15 -6.07 -1.45 2.04
C TYR A 15 -6.26 -0.84 0.65
N SER A 16 -5.89 -1.53 -0.41
CA SER A 16 -6.14 -1.08 -1.78
C SER A 16 -7.51 -1.48 -2.33
N HIS A 17 -8.05 -2.62 -1.93
CA HIS A 17 -9.37 -3.10 -2.34
C HIS A 17 -9.82 -4.28 -1.48
N ASN A 18 -11.11 -4.59 -1.51
CA ASN A 18 -11.67 -5.75 -0.78
C ASN A 18 -11.22 -7.09 -1.43
N CYS A 19 -10.00 -7.52 -1.15
CA CYS A 19 -9.44 -8.76 -1.72
C CYS A 19 -9.99 -10.06 -1.07
N VAL A 20 -10.69 -9.96 0.07
CA VAL A 20 -11.19 -11.12 0.84
C VAL A 20 -12.53 -11.62 0.33
N THR A 21 -13.34 -10.77 -0.24
CA THR A 21 -14.66 -11.06 -0.81
C THR A 21 -14.58 -12.05 -1.99
N HIS A 22 -15.36 -13.04 -2.16
CA HIS A 22 -16.20 -13.92 -1.39
C HIS A 22 -15.55 -15.30 -1.39
N PHE A 23 -15.67 -16.06 -0.45
CA PHE A 23 -16.58 -16.29 0.64
C PHE A 23 -15.85 -16.02 1.97
N LEU A 24 -16.48 -15.31 2.89
CA LEU A 24 -15.93 -15.00 4.21
C LEU A 24 -16.75 -15.73 5.28
N MET A 25 -16.08 -16.44 6.18
CA MET A 25 -16.66 -17.00 7.40
C MET A 25 -16.03 -16.31 8.62
N VAL A 26 -16.85 -15.88 9.55
CA VAL A 26 -16.40 -15.20 10.77
C VAL A 26 -16.97 -15.90 11.98
N GLU A 27 -16.17 -16.08 13.02
CA GLU A 27 -16.63 -16.63 14.28
C GLU A 27 -17.68 -15.73 14.91
N LYS A 28 -18.81 -16.34 15.35
CA LYS A 28 -19.93 -15.58 15.91
C LYS A 28 -19.52 -14.71 17.10
N ALA A 29 -18.68 -15.24 18.01
CA ALA A 29 -18.19 -14.50 19.16
C ALA A 29 -17.42 -13.22 18.76
N LEU A 30 -16.70 -13.23 17.62
CA LEU A 30 -16.05 -12.05 17.08
C LEU A 30 -17.09 -11.04 16.57
N ILE A 31 -18.11 -11.50 15.84
CA ILE A 31 -19.21 -10.64 15.38
C ILE A 31 -19.94 -9.97 16.57
N ASP A 32 -20.24 -10.74 17.60
CA ASP A 32 -20.91 -10.22 18.80
C ASP A 32 -20.07 -9.14 19.51
N ARG A 33 -18.74 -9.26 19.45
CA ARG A 33 -17.79 -8.29 20.02
C ARG A 33 -17.66 -7.01 19.19
N ILE A 34 -17.55 -7.13 17.85
CA ILE A 34 -17.32 -5.98 16.97
C ILE A 34 -18.60 -5.29 16.49
N GLY A 35 -19.75 -5.94 16.65
CA GLY A 35 -21.04 -5.42 16.23
C GLY A 35 -21.31 -5.52 14.73
N THR A 36 -22.41 -4.93 14.28
CA THR A 36 -22.82 -4.88 12.87
C THR A 36 -22.23 -3.67 12.15
N SER A 37 -22.21 -3.72 10.81
CA SER A 37 -21.78 -2.59 9.98
C SER A 37 -22.76 -1.43 10.09
N PRO A 38 -22.26 -0.17 10.12
CA PRO A 38 -23.11 1.01 10.05
C PRO A 38 -23.87 1.12 8.72
N GLU A 39 -24.98 1.87 8.71
CA GLU A 39 -25.81 2.03 7.51
C GLU A 39 -25.11 2.79 6.37
N ASP A 40 -24.20 3.70 6.70
CA ASP A 40 -23.47 4.54 5.74
C ASP A 40 -22.40 3.77 4.92
N VAL A 41 -22.13 2.51 5.26
CA VAL A 41 -21.29 1.61 4.45
C VAL A 41 -22.12 0.60 3.65
N ALA A 42 -23.41 0.86 3.45
CA ALA A 42 -24.26 0.02 2.62
C ALA A 42 -23.67 -0.11 1.20
N GLY A 43 -23.50 -1.35 0.73
CA GLY A 43 -22.80 -1.66 -0.53
C GLY A 43 -21.32 -2.03 -0.36
N ALA A 44 -20.73 -1.79 0.82
CA ALA A 44 -19.37 -2.22 1.20
C ALA A 44 -19.33 -2.86 2.59
N GLN A 45 -20.44 -3.40 3.06
CA GLN A 45 -20.58 -3.99 4.42
C GLN A 45 -19.65 -5.18 4.67
N ASP A 46 -19.33 -5.96 3.65
CA ASP A 46 -18.38 -7.06 3.70
C ASP A 46 -16.92 -6.56 3.83
N TYR A 47 -16.60 -5.43 3.20
CA TYR A 47 -15.32 -4.78 3.34
C TYR A 47 -15.15 -4.17 4.74
N ASP A 48 -16.17 -3.42 5.21
CA ASP A 48 -16.20 -2.86 6.57
C ASP A 48 -16.05 -3.97 7.62
N LEU A 49 -16.78 -5.08 7.47
CA LEU A 49 -16.68 -6.22 8.38
C LEU A 49 -15.25 -6.79 8.42
N THR A 50 -14.63 -6.99 7.26
CA THR A 50 -13.28 -7.51 7.16
C THR A 50 -12.28 -6.58 7.85
N LEU A 51 -12.38 -5.26 7.62
CA LEU A 51 -11.53 -4.25 8.24
C LEU A 51 -11.72 -4.20 9.77
N ARG A 52 -12.95 -4.32 10.26
CA ARG A 52 -13.21 -4.38 11.70
C ARG A 52 -12.71 -5.67 12.34
N CYS A 53 -12.80 -6.80 11.65
CA CYS A 53 -12.17 -8.04 12.11
C CYS A 53 -10.65 -7.86 12.23
N LEU A 54 -10.01 -7.21 11.25
CA LEU A 54 -8.57 -6.91 11.27
C LEU A 54 -8.22 -5.99 12.46
N ALA A 55 -8.96 -4.89 12.64
CA ALA A 55 -8.76 -3.97 13.77
C ALA A 55 -8.93 -4.62 15.14
N ALA A 56 -9.81 -5.63 15.24
CA ALA A 56 -10.01 -6.42 16.45
C ALA A 56 -8.93 -7.48 16.70
N GLY A 57 -7.89 -7.56 15.87
CA GLY A 57 -6.80 -8.52 15.99
C GLY A 57 -7.20 -9.96 15.62
N ALA A 58 -8.19 -10.13 14.75
CA ALA A 58 -8.62 -11.46 14.30
C ALA A 58 -7.51 -12.15 13.51
N ARG A 59 -7.36 -13.45 13.73
CA ARG A 59 -6.52 -14.30 12.91
C ARG A 59 -7.28 -14.69 11.63
N PHE A 60 -6.67 -14.44 10.49
CA PHE A 60 -7.22 -14.81 9.18
C PHE A 60 -6.56 -16.09 8.69
N GLU A 61 -7.38 -17.04 8.24
CA GLU A 61 -6.93 -18.24 7.59
C GLU A 61 -7.47 -18.31 6.17
N HIS A 62 -6.64 -18.78 5.24
CA HIS A 62 -7.01 -18.92 3.83
C HIS A 62 -7.25 -20.39 3.49
N VAL A 63 -8.45 -20.70 3.01
CA VAL A 63 -8.79 -22.02 2.49
C VAL A 63 -8.56 -22.04 0.98
N ALA A 64 -7.47 -22.66 0.54
CA ALA A 64 -6.99 -22.64 -0.85
C ALA A 64 -7.75 -23.64 -1.74
N HIS A 65 -9.08 -23.53 -1.78
CA HIS A 65 -9.95 -24.38 -2.61
C HIS A 65 -11.01 -23.52 -3.31
N VAL A 66 -11.46 -23.97 -4.49
CA VAL A 66 -12.59 -23.32 -5.19
C VAL A 66 -13.89 -23.78 -4.55
N LEU A 67 -14.41 -22.99 -3.62
CA LEU A 67 -15.61 -23.32 -2.83
C LEU A 67 -16.78 -22.38 -3.10
N TYR A 68 -16.60 -21.34 -3.89
CA TYR A 68 -17.61 -20.33 -4.15
C TYR A 68 -17.66 -19.97 -5.63
N HIS A 69 -18.88 -19.87 -6.17
CA HIS A 69 -19.16 -19.44 -7.53
C HIS A 69 -20.00 -18.16 -7.50
N TRP A 70 -19.39 -17.04 -7.84
CA TRP A 70 -20.10 -15.78 -7.89
C TRP A 70 -20.86 -15.65 -9.21
N ARG A 71 -22.18 -15.55 -9.12
CA ARG A 71 -23.04 -15.38 -10.28
C ARG A 71 -23.00 -13.92 -10.75
N VAL A 72 -22.57 -13.70 -11.96
CA VAL A 72 -22.65 -12.42 -12.63
C VAL A 72 -24.00 -12.29 -13.33
N HIS A 73 -24.69 -11.18 -13.11
CA HIS A 73 -25.91 -10.81 -13.82
C HIS A 73 -25.94 -9.28 -14.04
N PRO A 74 -26.74 -8.78 -15.01
CA PRO A 74 -26.87 -7.34 -15.25
C PRO A 74 -27.27 -6.58 -13.97
N GLY A 75 -26.56 -5.50 -13.64
CA GLY A 75 -26.78 -4.71 -12.41
C GLY A 75 -26.18 -5.31 -11.14
N SER A 76 -25.37 -6.40 -11.24
CA SER A 76 -24.56 -6.84 -10.10
C SER A 76 -23.24 -6.05 -10.04
N THR A 77 -22.65 -5.89 -8.84
CA THR A 77 -21.31 -5.31 -8.68
C THR A 77 -20.22 -6.12 -9.38
N ALA A 78 -20.54 -7.36 -9.77
CA ALA A 78 -19.63 -8.26 -10.48
C ALA A 78 -19.58 -8.05 -11.99
N ASP A 79 -20.46 -7.21 -12.58
CA ASP A 79 -20.41 -6.93 -14.01
C ASP A 79 -19.32 -5.91 -14.41
N GLY A 80 -18.65 -5.31 -13.41
CA GLY A 80 -17.51 -4.42 -13.61
C GLY A 80 -17.88 -3.01 -14.13
N SER A 81 -19.17 -2.71 -14.27
CA SER A 81 -19.57 -1.37 -14.69
C SER A 81 -19.49 -0.38 -13.53
N ALA A 82 -18.69 0.68 -13.70
CA ALA A 82 -18.59 1.78 -12.73
C ALA A 82 -19.94 2.50 -12.52
N ASP A 83 -20.82 2.45 -13.52
CA ASP A 83 -22.13 3.10 -13.50
C ASP A 83 -23.15 2.38 -12.60
N SER A 84 -22.87 1.12 -12.22
CA SER A 84 -23.89 0.32 -11.53
C SER A 84 -24.12 0.72 -10.08
N LYS A 85 -23.10 1.21 -9.33
CA LYS A 85 -23.26 1.56 -7.91
C LYS A 85 -22.19 2.55 -7.39
N PRO A 86 -22.23 3.83 -7.76
CA PRO A 86 -21.28 4.83 -7.25
C PRO A 86 -21.24 4.92 -5.72
N TYR A 87 -22.42 4.73 -5.08
CA TYR A 87 -22.53 4.74 -3.61
C TYR A 87 -21.69 3.64 -2.93
N ALA A 88 -21.51 2.48 -3.59
CA ALA A 88 -20.72 1.39 -3.01
C ALA A 88 -19.22 1.66 -3.08
N ILE A 89 -18.74 2.46 -4.04
CA ILE A 89 -17.36 2.91 -4.12
C ILE A 89 -17.08 3.86 -2.96
N GLU A 90 -17.92 4.87 -2.76
CA GLU A 90 -17.80 5.80 -1.64
C GLU A 90 -17.95 5.08 -0.29
N ALA A 91 -18.88 4.14 -0.16
CA ALA A 91 -19.04 3.33 1.06
C ALA A 91 -17.75 2.55 1.40
N GLY A 92 -17.08 1.99 0.41
CA GLY A 92 -15.79 1.31 0.59
C GLY A 92 -14.69 2.27 1.02
N ARG A 93 -14.62 3.46 0.43
CA ARG A 93 -13.70 4.53 0.82
C ARG A 93 -13.93 4.94 2.28
N LEU A 94 -15.19 5.14 2.69
CA LEU A 94 -15.56 5.50 4.07
C LEU A 94 -15.23 4.38 5.06
N ALA A 95 -15.48 3.13 4.71
CA ALA A 95 -15.12 1.97 5.55
C ALA A 95 -13.62 1.95 5.84
N LEU A 96 -12.80 2.14 4.81
CA LEU A 96 -11.34 2.16 4.93
C LEU A 96 -10.83 3.38 5.70
N GLN A 97 -11.38 4.58 5.45
CA GLN A 97 -11.02 5.78 6.22
C GLN A 97 -11.38 5.62 7.71
N ARG A 98 -12.54 5.06 8.01
CA ARG A 98 -12.95 4.75 9.38
C ARG A 98 -12.00 3.77 10.07
N HIS A 99 -11.57 2.73 9.35
CA HIS A 99 -10.59 1.78 9.84
C HIS A 99 -9.28 2.47 10.24
N PHE A 100 -8.77 3.37 9.41
CA PHE A 100 -7.56 4.13 9.71
C PHE A 100 -7.73 5.04 10.92
N ASN A 101 -8.84 5.76 10.98
CA ASN A 101 -9.15 6.61 12.14
C ASN A 101 -9.22 5.80 13.44
N ALA A 102 -9.81 4.61 13.39
CA ALA A 102 -9.91 3.72 14.55
C ALA A 102 -8.56 3.16 15.02
N LEU A 103 -7.60 3.00 14.11
CA LEU A 103 -6.22 2.59 14.41
C LEU A 103 -5.28 3.76 14.75
N GLY A 104 -5.76 5.01 14.68
CA GLY A 104 -4.92 6.20 14.87
C GLY A 104 -3.92 6.40 13.72
N ILE A 105 -4.16 5.83 12.55
CA ILE A 105 -3.33 6.01 11.36
C ILE A 105 -3.70 7.33 10.69
N CYS A 106 -2.76 8.27 10.68
CA CYS A 106 -2.94 9.56 10.03
C CYS A 106 -2.80 9.43 8.51
N GLY A 107 -3.85 9.82 7.80
CA GLY A 107 -3.85 9.76 6.33
C GLY A 107 -5.25 9.90 5.76
N THR A 108 -5.32 9.95 4.44
CA THR A 108 -6.57 10.04 3.68
C THR A 108 -6.71 8.89 2.70
N VAL A 109 -7.95 8.47 2.47
CA VAL A 109 -8.31 7.47 1.48
C VAL A 109 -8.91 8.17 0.28
N GLU A 110 -8.32 7.97 -0.88
CA GLU A 110 -8.76 8.52 -2.16
C GLU A 110 -9.31 7.42 -3.06
N GLU A 111 -10.30 7.74 -3.85
CA GLU A 111 -10.71 6.90 -4.98
C GLU A 111 -9.65 6.95 -6.08
N THR A 112 -9.60 5.94 -6.92
CA THR A 112 -8.73 5.89 -8.10
C THR A 112 -9.58 5.85 -9.38
N GLU A 113 -8.93 5.92 -10.53
CA GLU A 113 -9.61 5.73 -11.84
C GLU A 113 -10.22 4.32 -11.98
N THR A 114 -9.71 3.35 -11.21
CA THR A 114 -10.25 1.99 -11.19
C THR A 114 -11.31 1.87 -10.09
N PRO A 115 -12.58 1.57 -10.43
CA PRO A 115 -13.63 1.40 -9.44
C PRO A 115 -13.29 0.38 -8.36
N PHE A 116 -13.66 0.67 -7.12
CA PHE A 116 -13.40 -0.17 -5.94
C PHE A 116 -11.91 -0.37 -5.59
N VAL A 117 -11.00 0.38 -6.22
CA VAL A 117 -9.59 0.46 -5.85
C VAL A 117 -9.32 1.81 -5.22
N TYR A 118 -8.69 1.79 -4.05
CA TYR A 118 -8.44 2.97 -3.22
C TYR A 118 -6.94 3.23 -3.11
N ARG A 119 -6.60 4.49 -2.97
CA ARG A 119 -5.24 4.95 -2.70
C ARG A 119 -5.13 5.51 -1.30
N MET A 120 -4.17 5.00 -0.56
CA MET A 120 -3.83 5.52 0.76
C MET A 120 -2.79 6.61 0.66
N ARG A 121 -3.07 7.77 1.25
CA ARG A 121 -2.12 8.84 1.47
C ARG A 121 -1.81 8.93 2.95
N PHE A 122 -0.71 8.33 3.36
CA PHE A 122 -0.24 8.43 4.74
C PHE A 122 0.34 9.82 4.99
N ALA A 123 -0.01 10.42 6.11
CA ALA A 123 0.68 11.62 6.58
C ALA A 123 2.10 11.24 7.02
N LEU A 124 3.07 12.05 6.65
CA LEU A 124 4.42 11.87 7.16
C LEU A 124 4.45 12.22 8.66
N PRO A 125 5.18 11.45 9.47
CA PRO A 125 5.33 11.79 10.89
C PRO A 125 6.11 13.09 11.09
N GLU A 126 5.78 13.79 12.16
CA GLU A 126 6.48 15.01 12.59
C GLU A 126 7.16 14.76 13.96
N PRO A 127 8.50 14.92 14.06
CA PRO A 127 9.44 15.30 12.98
C PRO A 127 9.62 14.19 11.94
N ALA A 128 9.94 14.59 10.71
CA ALA A 128 10.22 13.65 9.62
C ALA A 128 11.41 12.75 9.99
N PRO A 129 11.29 11.41 9.95
CA PRO A 129 12.37 10.50 10.33
C PRO A 129 13.52 10.53 9.31
N LEU A 130 14.74 10.22 9.77
CA LEU A 130 15.88 10.03 8.87
C LEU A 130 15.67 8.77 8.03
N VAL A 131 15.81 8.88 6.72
CA VAL A 131 15.77 7.77 5.77
C VAL A 131 17.16 7.47 5.26
N SER A 132 17.72 6.30 5.59
CA SER A 132 19.01 5.85 5.05
C SER A 132 18.80 5.08 3.75
N ILE A 133 19.27 5.62 2.64
CA ILE A 133 19.23 4.99 1.31
C ILE A 133 20.51 4.20 1.12
N VAL A 134 20.44 2.89 1.31
CA VAL A 134 21.61 2.00 1.25
C VAL A 134 21.81 1.51 -0.19
N ILE A 135 22.95 1.84 -0.79
CA ILE A 135 23.27 1.49 -2.17
C ILE A 135 24.51 0.60 -2.19
N PRO A 136 24.40 -0.71 -2.43
CA PRO A 136 25.54 -1.56 -2.68
C PRO A 136 26.16 -1.23 -4.04
N THR A 137 27.48 -1.11 -4.09
CA THR A 137 28.18 -0.75 -5.32
C THR A 137 29.50 -1.51 -5.43
N LYS A 138 29.88 -1.85 -6.65
CA LYS A 138 31.20 -2.36 -7.02
C LYS A 138 31.55 -1.80 -8.40
N ASP A 139 32.55 -0.94 -8.45
CA ASP A 139 32.91 -0.23 -9.69
C ASP A 139 31.68 0.45 -10.34
N HIS A 140 31.46 0.44 -11.65
CA HIS A 140 30.29 0.98 -12.35
C HIS A 140 29.92 2.43 -11.95
N ILE A 141 30.89 3.33 -11.96
CA ILE A 141 30.75 4.74 -11.55
C ILE A 141 29.60 5.42 -12.26
N GLU A 142 29.42 5.21 -13.58
CA GLU A 142 28.36 5.85 -14.37
C GLU A 142 26.95 5.50 -13.85
N THR A 143 26.75 4.23 -13.50
CA THR A 143 25.47 3.76 -12.95
C THR A 143 25.23 4.32 -11.55
N LEU A 144 26.28 4.33 -10.72
CA LEU A 144 26.20 4.89 -9.37
C LEU A 144 25.92 6.39 -9.42
N ASP A 145 26.64 7.13 -10.27
CA ASP A 145 26.46 8.57 -10.45
C ASP A 145 25.02 8.89 -10.89
N ALA A 146 24.51 8.21 -11.91
CA ALA A 146 23.15 8.39 -12.37
C ALA A 146 22.11 8.12 -11.26
N CYS A 147 22.34 7.09 -10.45
CA CYS A 147 21.47 6.75 -9.32
C CYS A 147 21.49 7.87 -8.27
N VAL A 148 22.67 8.23 -7.76
CA VAL A 148 22.82 9.19 -6.68
C VAL A 148 22.39 10.60 -7.10
N MET A 149 22.76 11.05 -8.31
CA MET A 149 22.34 12.35 -8.84
C MET A 149 20.83 12.40 -9.04
N SER A 150 20.19 11.31 -9.47
CA SER A 150 18.73 11.27 -9.60
C SER A 150 18.01 11.40 -8.26
N ILE A 151 18.56 10.84 -7.19
CA ILE A 151 18.04 11.00 -5.83
C ILE A 151 18.19 12.47 -5.41
N ALA A 152 19.39 13.04 -5.50
CA ALA A 152 19.66 14.41 -5.10
C ALA A 152 18.76 15.43 -5.82
N GLN A 153 18.48 15.23 -7.11
CA GLN A 153 17.72 16.15 -7.94
C GLN A 153 16.20 15.98 -7.86
N LYS A 154 15.72 14.76 -7.54
CA LYS A 154 14.28 14.42 -7.66
C LYS A 154 13.60 14.12 -6.32
N ALA A 155 14.36 13.86 -5.25
CA ALA A 155 13.77 13.55 -3.97
C ALA A 155 13.08 14.81 -3.39
N THR A 156 11.80 14.67 -3.08
CA THR A 156 11.04 15.71 -2.37
C THR A 156 11.12 15.56 -0.85
N TYR A 157 11.56 14.41 -0.37
CA TYR A 157 11.83 14.17 1.04
C TYR A 157 13.25 14.62 1.36
N THR A 158 13.42 15.48 2.37
CA THR A 158 14.70 16.17 2.62
C THR A 158 15.52 15.56 3.76
N ASN A 159 14.91 14.79 4.67
CA ASN A 159 15.62 14.18 5.79
C ASN A 159 16.13 12.78 5.43
N TYR A 160 17.08 12.69 4.52
CA TYR A 160 17.69 11.41 4.13
C TYR A 160 19.21 11.50 4.11
N GLU A 161 19.85 10.34 4.16
CA GLU A 161 21.27 10.15 3.87
C GLU A 161 21.46 9.06 2.82
N ILE A 162 22.56 9.10 2.09
CA ILE A 162 22.95 8.04 1.15
C ILE A 162 24.12 7.29 1.76
N VAL A 163 23.98 5.99 1.96
CA VAL A 163 24.99 5.09 2.50
C VAL A 163 25.49 4.18 1.38
N LEU A 164 26.71 4.40 0.90
CA LEU A 164 27.32 3.51 -0.08
C LEU A 164 27.94 2.31 0.64
N VAL A 165 27.56 1.12 0.21
CA VAL A 165 28.17 -0.13 0.67
C VAL A 165 29.14 -0.62 -0.42
N GLU A 166 30.40 -0.31 -0.24
CA GLU A 166 31.47 -0.71 -1.14
C GLU A 166 31.65 -2.25 -1.07
N ASN A 167 31.65 -2.91 -2.23
CA ASN A 167 31.68 -4.36 -2.34
C ASN A 167 32.89 -4.84 -3.15
N ASN A 168 34.11 -4.59 -2.65
CA ASN A 168 35.39 -4.96 -3.23
C ASN A 168 35.61 -4.42 -4.66
N SER A 169 35.49 -3.11 -4.84
CA SER A 169 35.85 -2.42 -6.07
C SER A 169 37.40 -2.56 -6.31
N GLU A 170 37.77 -2.66 -7.57
CA GLU A 170 39.17 -2.87 -7.96
C GLU A 170 39.71 -1.68 -8.76
N ALA A 171 38.85 -0.87 -9.36
CA ALA A 171 39.21 0.26 -10.18
C ALA A 171 39.59 1.49 -9.31
N PRO A 172 40.82 2.02 -9.41
CA PRO A 172 41.24 3.18 -8.62
C PRO A 172 40.36 4.42 -8.84
N GLU A 173 39.80 4.60 -10.02
CA GLU A 173 38.88 5.67 -10.37
C GLU A 173 37.59 5.62 -9.55
N THR A 174 37.16 4.44 -9.09
CA THR A 174 36.02 4.28 -8.23
C THR A 174 36.22 4.97 -6.88
N PHE A 175 37.38 4.78 -6.28
CA PHE A 175 37.71 5.42 -4.99
C PHE A 175 37.91 6.93 -5.15
N ALA A 176 38.52 7.38 -6.22
CA ALA A 176 38.63 8.80 -6.53
C ALA A 176 37.27 9.47 -6.74
N TYR A 177 36.32 8.74 -7.34
CA TYR A 177 34.94 9.20 -7.47
C TYR A 177 34.27 9.35 -6.10
N TYR A 178 34.44 8.40 -5.18
CA TYR A 178 33.83 8.48 -3.84
C TYR A 178 34.28 9.74 -3.08
N GLU A 179 35.54 10.15 -3.22
CA GLU A 179 36.07 11.35 -2.56
C GLU A 179 35.37 12.65 -2.99
N THR A 180 34.86 12.69 -4.23
CA THR A 180 34.18 13.88 -4.79
C THR A 180 32.65 13.83 -4.66
N LEU A 181 32.09 12.68 -4.30
CA LEU A 181 30.69 12.43 -4.41
C LEU A 181 29.85 13.32 -3.48
N SER A 182 30.28 13.55 -2.25
CA SER A 182 29.55 14.37 -1.29
C SER A 182 29.40 15.84 -1.74
N GLU A 183 30.44 16.41 -2.35
CA GLU A 183 30.38 17.78 -2.91
C GLU A 183 29.41 17.84 -4.10
N ARG A 184 29.45 16.82 -4.95
CA ARG A 184 28.57 16.72 -6.13
C ARG A 184 27.11 16.58 -5.74
N VAL A 185 26.82 15.78 -4.71
CA VAL A 185 25.47 15.62 -4.18
C VAL A 185 24.95 16.94 -3.60
N ALA A 186 25.78 17.62 -2.80
CA ALA A 186 25.40 18.92 -2.23
C ALA A 186 25.05 19.94 -3.33
N ALA A 187 25.90 20.06 -4.34
CA ALA A 187 25.67 20.96 -5.48
C ALA A 187 24.41 20.60 -6.28
N ALA A 188 24.08 19.32 -6.40
CA ALA A 188 22.89 18.86 -7.13
C ALA A 188 21.58 19.06 -6.35
N SER A 189 21.65 19.16 -5.02
CA SER A 189 20.48 19.36 -4.16
C SER A 189 20.07 20.85 -4.02
N GLU A 190 20.94 21.78 -4.41
CA GLU A 190 20.71 23.24 -4.31
C GLU A 190 20.08 23.83 -5.60
N GLY A 191 19.94 23.10 -6.66
CA GLY A 191 19.44 23.54 -7.98
C GLY A 191 18.04 23.02 -8.28
#